data_e4cdb39454d43cbf4b4cc93ce82c80d4
#
_entry.id   e4cdb39454d43cbf4b4cc93ce82c80d4
#
_cell.length_a   1.000
_cell.length_b   1.000
_cell.length_c   1.000
_cell.angle_alpha   90.00
_cell.angle_beta   90.00
_cell.angle_gamma   90.00
#
_symmetry.space_group_name_H-M   'P 1'
#
loop_
_entity.id
_entity.type
_entity.pdbx_description
1 polymer ?
#
loop_
_entity_poly.entity_id
_entity_poly.type
_entity_poly.pdbx_seq_one_letter_code
_entity_poly.pdbx_strand_id
1 'polypeptide(L)'
;LVGSEMCIRDSHGVLLNLFNGIKGDIAQRGLIEDGTAIGMGIANAVTRLKDSKAKSKVIILLTDGSNNRGDISPMTAAEIAKKFGIRVYTIGVGTNGTAPYPVQTYAGTQYINTPVEIDEKTLTEIAGATNGNYFRATSNSKLKEVYQEIDKLEKTKLNVKEFSKREEAYQILAWIAFFCILLEILLRNSVLKKIP
;
A
#
# COMPACT_ATOMS: atom_id res chain seq x y z
N LEU A 1 -3.29 18.43 16.28
CA LEU A 1 -3.36 16.97 16.12
C LEU A 1 -3.09 16.49 14.68
N VAL A 2 -3.27 17.33 13.67
CA VAL A 2 -2.98 17.01 12.24
C VAL A 2 -1.46 16.90 11.99
N GLY A 3 -0.62 17.57 12.78
CA GLY A 3 0.84 17.54 12.64
C GLY A 3 1.51 16.26 13.13
N SER A 4 0.91 15.52 14.07
CA SER A 4 1.53 14.31 14.64
C SER A 4 1.45 13.09 13.72
N GLU A 5 0.36 12.94 12.96
CA GLU A 5 0.24 11.82 12.00
C GLU A 5 1.17 11.99 10.80
N MET A 6 1.45 13.22 10.40
CA MET A 6 2.37 13.53 9.30
C MET A 6 3.82 13.22 9.70
N CYS A 7 4.22 13.50 10.95
CA CYS A 7 5.55 13.18 11.46
C CYS A 7 5.81 11.66 11.58
N ILE A 8 4.81 10.87 11.96
CA ILE A 8 4.95 9.40 12.05
C ILE A 8 5.13 8.80 10.64
N ARG A 9 4.40 9.28 9.65
CA ARG A 9 4.47 8.78 8.28
C ARG A 9 5.80 9.09 7.60
N ASP A 10 6.39 10.23 7.89
CA ASP A 10 7.63 10.70 7.25
C ASP A 10 8.90 10.26 8.00
N SER A 11 8.77 9.70 9.21
CA SER A 11 9.91 9.22 10.00
C SER A 11 10.02 7.69 9.96
N HIS A 12 10.83 7.17 9.04
CA HIS A 12 11.16 5.74 8.96
C HIS A 12 11.69 5.16 10.27
N GLY A 13 12.42 5.96 11.06
CA GLY A 13 12.95 5.54 12.36
C GLY A 13 11.85 5.27 13.39
N VAL A 14 10.83 6.12 13.47
CA VAL A 14 9.68 5.91 14.37
C VAL A 14 8.89 4.67 13.97
N LEU A 15 8.67 4.47 12.66
CA LEU A 15 7.97 3.30 12.14
C LEU A 15 8.71 2.01 12.49
N LEU A 16 10.03 1.95 12.28
CA LEU A 16 10.87 0.80 12.63
C LEU A 16 10.84 0.51 14.13
N ASN A 17 10.90 1.52 14.98
CA ASN A 17 10.80 1.34 16.44
C ASN A 17 9.44 0.78 16.86
N LEU A 18 8.35 1.23 16.24
CA LEU A 18 7.01 0.67 16.48
C LEU A 18 6.93 -0.79 16.04
N PHE A 19 7.48 -1.14 14.87
CA PHE A 19 7.55 -2.53 14.40
C PHE A 19 8.36 -3.43 15.33
N ASN A 20 9.49 -2.97 15.82
CA ASN A 20 10.32 -3.73 16.77
C ASN A 20 9.63 -3.94 18.13
N GLY A 21 8.65 -3.11 18.48
CA GLY A 21 7.82 -3.24 19.68
C GLY A 21 6.68 -4.26 19.55
N ILE A 22 6.34 -4.71 18.34
CA ILE A 22 5.28 -5.69 18.12
C ILE A 22 5.81 -7.09 18.47
N LYS A 23 5.23 -7.69 19.51
CA LYS A 23 5.54 -9.06 19.93
C LYS A 23 4.41 -9.98 19.47
N GLY A 24 4.78 -11.14 18.89
CA GLY A 24 3.82 -12.14 18.42
C GLY A 24 3.19 -13.02 19.51
N ASP A 25 3.37 -12.67 20.80
CA ASP A 25 2.93 -13.45 21.96
C ASP A 25 1.50 -13.09 22.46
N ILE A 26 0.78 -12.24 21.76
CA ILE A 26 -0.55 -11.73 22.16
C ILE A 26 -1.57 -12.86 22.29
N ALA A 27 -1.56 -13.81 21.35
CA ALA A 27 -2.45 -14.98 21.38
C ALA A 27 -2.08 -15.92 22.54
N GLN A 28 -0.79 -16.12 22.83
CA GLN A 28 -0.32 -16.95 23.95
C GLN A 28 -0.72 -16.39 25.31
N ARG A 29 -0.94 -15.07 25.40
CA ARG A 29 -1.41 -14.40 26.62
C ARG A 29 -2.94 -14.49 26.79
N GLY A 30 -3.65 -15.14 25.88
CA GLY A 30 -5.11 -15.28 25.93
C GLY A 30 -5.88 -13.97 25.71
N LEU A 31 -5.23 -12.94 25.19
CA LEU A 31 -5.86 -11.64 24.90
C LEU A 31 -6.67 -11.65 23.60
N ILE A 32 -6.35 -12.56 22.69
CA ILE A 32 -7.06 -12.80 21.44
C ILE A 32 -7.16 -14.30 21.18
N GLU A 33 -8.19 -14.72 20.47
CA GLU A 33 -8.31 -16.10 20.01
C GLU A 33 -7.23 -16.42 18.97
N ASP A 34 -6.67 -17.64 19.06
CA ASP A 34 -5.70 -18.13 18.09
C ASP A 34 -6.38 -18.40 16.73
N GLY A 35 -5.72 -18.01 15.67
CA GLY A 35 -6.20 -18.21 14.30
C GLY A 35 -5.87 -17.04 13.36
N THR A 36 -6.19 -17.25 12.08
CA THR A 36 -5.91 -16.28 11.00
C THR A 36 -7.21 -15.70 10.45
N ALA A 37 -7.42 -14.40 10.64
CA ALA A 37 -8.62 -13.66 10.21
C ALA A 37 -8.25 -12.68 9.06
N ILE A 38 -8.00 -13.22 7.86
CA ILE A 38 -7.56 -12.46 6.68
C ILE A 38 -8.59 -11.39 6.32
N GLY A 39 -9.88 -11.74 6.26
CA GLY A 39 -10.95 -10.81 5.89
C GLY A 39 -11.05 -9.62 6.86
N MET A 40 -10.96 -9.87 8.16
CA MET A 40 -10.95 -8.82 9.19
C MET A 40 -9.71 -7.93 9.09
N GLY A 41 -8.54 -8.52 8.80
CA GLY A 41 -7.29 -7.78 8.60
C GLY A 41 -7.40 -6.79 7.43
N ILE A 42 -7.90 -7.25 6.29
CA ILE A 42 -8.15 -6.40 5.12
C ILE A 42 -9.19 -5.31 5.44
N ALA A 43 -10.32 -5.65 6.07
CA ALA A 43 -11.37 -4.70 6.40
C ALA A 43 -10.88 -3.58 7.34
N ASN A 44 -10.07 -3.92 8.34
CA ASN A 44 -9.44 -2.95 9.22
C ASN A 44 -8.47 -2.03 8.46
N ALA A 45 -7.63 -2.58 7.56
CA ALA A 45 -6.73 -1.80 6.73
C ALA A 45 -7.50 -0.85 5.79
N VAL A 46 -8.58 -1.32 5.16
CA VAL A 46 -9.47 -0.50 4.32
C VAL A 46 -10.06 0.65 5.11
N THR A 47 -10.55 0.39 6.33
CA THR A 47 -11.12 1.42 7.20
C THR A 47 -10.11 2.54 7.49
N ARG A 48 -8.83 2.22 7.63
CA ARG A 48 -7.75 3.20 7.83
C ARG A 48 -7.38 3.97 6.56
N LEU A 49 -7.52 3.34 5.38
CA LEU A 49 -7.09 3.91 4.11
C LEU A 49 -8.20 4.58 3.30
N LYS A 50 -9.48 4.27 3.57
CA LYS A 50 -10.62 4.75 2.76
C LYS A 50 -10.64 6.27 2.61
N ASP A 51 -10.40 7.00 3.70
CA ASP A 51 -10.46 8.46 3.76
C ASP A 51 -9.12 9.14 3.42
N SER A 52 -8.08 8.35 3.10
CA SER A 52 -6.78 8.88 2.71
C SER A 52 -6.85 9.63 1.38
N LYS A 53 -6.23 10.81 1.31
CA LYS A 53 -6.08 11.61 0.08
C LYS A 53 -4.89 11.17 -0.78
N ALA A 54 -4.22 10.05 -0.43
CA ALA A 54 -3.09 9.55 -1.19
C ALA A 54 -3.49 9.16 -2.62
N LYS A 55 -2.64 9.48 -3.60
CA LYS A 55 -2.84 9.14 -5.03
C LYS A 55 -2.87 7.62 -5.27
N SER A 56 -2.14 6.86 -4.48
CA SER A 56 -2.16 5.39 -4.48
C SER A 56 -2.40 4.87 -3.07
N LYS A 57 -3.30 3.92 -2.95
CA LYS A 57 -3.64 3.22 -1.72
C LYS A 57 -3.36 1.74 -1.92
N VAL A 58 -2.49 1.19 -1.09
CA VAL A 58 -1.99 -0.18 -1.22
C VAL A 58 -2.05 -0.88 0.13
N ILE A 59 -2.52 -2.11 0.12
CA ILE A 59 -2.44 -3.05 1.23
C ILE A 59 -1.51 -4.19 0.81
N ILE A 60 -0.56 -4.53 1.65
CA ILE A 60 0.25 -5.74 1.48
C ILE A 60 -0.18 -6.72 2.55
N LEU A 61 -0.83 -7.80 2.13
CA LEU A 61 -1.26 -8.89 3.00
C LEU A 61 -0.17 -9.97 3.01
N LEU A 62 0.41 -10.21 4.18
CA LEU A 62 1.39 -11.28 4.41
C LEU A 62 0.76 -12.33 5.30
N THR A 63 0.71 -13.57 4.85
CA THR A 63 0.13 -14.69 5.61
C THR A 63 0.87 -15.99 5.34
N ASP A 64 0.95 -16.82 6.35
CA ASP A 64 1.50 -18.18 6.32
C ASP A 64 0.40 -19.26 6.45
N GLY A 65 -0.85 -18.86 6.62
CA GLY A 65 -1.98 -19.76 6.83
C GLY A 65 -3.20 -19.44 5.97
N SER A 66 -4.19 -20.32 6.07
CA SER A 66 -5.52 -20.14 5.50
C SER A 66 -6.44 -19.33 6.44
N ASN A 67 -7.46 -18.68 5.88
CA ASN A 67 -8.46 -17.96 6.69
C ASN A 67 -9.32 -18.95 7.46
N ASN A 68 -9.20 -18.99 8.78
CA ASN A 68 -9.95 -19.91 9.65
C ASN A 68 -10.73 -19.18 10.75
N ARG A 69 -10.69 -17.85 10.81
CA ARG A 69 -11.36 -17.01 11.80
C ARG A 69 -11.89 -15.71 11.18
N GLY A 70 -12.76 -15.04 11.93
CA GLY A 70 -13.33 -13.74 11.60
C GLY A 70 -14.66 -13.81 10.87
N ASP A 71 -15.52 -12.79 11.10
CA ASP A 71 -16.89 -12.72 10.60
C ASP A 71 -16.97 -12.23 9.14
N ILE A 72 -15.91 -11.62 8.63
CA ILE A 72 -15.85 -11.08 7.27
C ILE A 72 -15.07 -12.02 6.38
N SER A 73 -15.71 -12.47 5.28
CA SER A 73 -15.01 -13.29 4.30
C SER A 73 -13.90 -12.50 3.60
N PRO A 74 -12.75 -13.12 3.26
CA PRO A 74 -11.66 -12.46 2.55
C PRO A 74 -12.11 -11.81 1.24
N MET A 75 -13.00 -12.45 0.48
CA MET A 75 -13.52 -11.92 -0.78
C MET A 75 -14.40 -10.70 -0.58
N THR A 76 -15.28 -10.70 0.42
CA THR A 76 -16.09 -9.52 0.77
C THR A 76 -15.21 -8.33 1.12
N ALA A 77 -14.15 -8.56 1.90
CA ALA A 77 -13.20 -7.51 2.25
C ALA A 77 -12.43 -6.98 1.02
N ALA A 78 -12.06 -7.86 0.08
CA ALA A 78 -11.43 -7.48 -1.18
C ALA A 78 -12.36 -6.63 -2.07
N GLU A 79 -13.65 -6.98 -2.15
CA GLU A 79 -14.64 -6.19 -2.89
C GLU A 79 -14.82 -4.79 -2.29
N ILE A 80 -14.81 -4.68 -0.96
CA ILE A 80 -14.84 -3.39 -0.27
C ILE A 80 -13.57 -2.59 -0.61
N ALA A 81 -12.40 -3.21 -0.53
CA ALA A 81 -11.13 -2.57 -0.92
C ALA A 81 -11.17 -2.01 -2.35
N LYS A 82 -11.69 -2.81 -3.29
CA LYS A 82 -11.89 -2.41 -4.69
C LYS A 82 -12.77 -1.16 -4.83
N LYS A 83 -13.90 -1.09 -4.09
CA LYS A 83 -14.80 0.08 -4.11
C LYS A 83 -14.11 1.37 -3.69
N PHE A 84 -13.16 1.29 -2.76
CA PHE A 84 -12.36 2.45 -2.31
C PHE A 84 -11.09 2.68 -3.14
N GLY A 85 -10.91 1.94 -4.25
CA GLY A 85 -9.74 2.06 -5.10
C GLY A 85 -8.43 1.64 -4.42
N ILE A 86 -8.52 0.71 -3.46
CA ILE A 86 -7.38 0.18 -2.70
C ILE A 86 -6.94 -1.12 -3.37
N ARG A 87 -5.65 -1.21 -3.73
CA ARG A 87 -5.04 -2.43 -4.25
C ARG A 87 -4.55 -3.31 -3.12
N VAL A 88 -4.74 -4.61 -3.23
CA VAL A 88 -4.26 -5.59 -2.26
C VAL A 88 -3.26 -6.51 -2.95
N TYR A 89 -2.00 -6.43 -2.53
CA TYR A 89 -0.98 -7.42 -2.87
C TYR A 89 -0.97 -8.50 -1.82
N THR A 90 -1.02 -9.75 -2.23
CA THR A 90 -1.04 -10.89 -1.32
C THR A 90 0.26 -11.67 -1.41
N ILE A 91 0.86 -11.99 -0.28
CA ILE A 91 2.12 -12.73 -0.17
C ILE A 91 1.88 -13.94 0.71
N GLY A 92 1.92 -15.14 0.12
CA GLY A 92 1.94 -16.40 0.87
C GLY A 92 3.36 -16.73 1.32
N VAL A 93 3.58 -16.87 2.63
CA VAL A 93 4.89 -17.15 3.21
C VAL A 93 4.94 -18.59 3.71
N GLY A 94 6.03 -19.28 3.42
CA GLY A 94 6.26 -20.62 3.89
C GLY A 94 6.39 -21.65 2.77
N THR A 95 6.63 -22.89 3.15
CA THR A 95 6.72 -24.05 2.25
C THR A 95 5.51 -24.95 2.51
N ASN A 96 4.96 -25.57 1.48
CA ASN A 96 3.97 -26.63 1.66
C ASN A 96 4.67 -27.80 2.35
N GLY A 97 4.09 -28.28 3.45
CA GLY A 97 4.69 -29.37 4.21
C GLY A 97 3.99 -29.61 5.53
N THR A 98 4.68 -30.24 6.45
CA THR A 98 4.19 -30.46 7.82
C THR A 98 5.02 -29.63 8.79
N ALA A 99 4.36 -28.94 9.72
CA ALA A 99 5.02 -28.24 10.82
C ALA A 99 4.64 -28.88 12.16
N PRO A 100 5.58 -28.95 13.13
CA PRO A 100 5.29 -29.43 14.46
C PRO A 100 4.41 -28.43 15.19
N TYR A 101 3.15 -28.80 15.46
CA TYR A 101 2.20 -28.00 16.23
C TYR A 101 2.15 -28.49 17.68
N PRO A 102 2.33 -27.61 18.67
CA PRO A 102 2.25 -27.99 20.08
C PRO A 102 0.80 -28.21 20.52
N VAL A 103 0.49 -29.43 20.97
CA VAL A 103 -0.81 -29.77 21.53
C VAL A 103 -0.65 -30.05 23.01
N GLN A 104 -1.45 -29.38 23.84
CA GLN A 104 -1.50 -29.64 25.27
C GLN A 104 -2.27 -30.93 25.53
N THR A 105 -1.60 -31.93 26.13
CA THR A 105 -2.21 -33.19 26.54
C THR A 105 -2.09 -33.33 28.07
N TYR A 106 -2.82 -34.28 28.67
CA TYR A 106 -2.71 -34.57 30.10
C TYR A 106 -1.30 -34.99 30.54
N ALA A 107 -0.47 -35.44 29.60
CA ALA A 107 0.94 -35.83 29.84
C ALA A 107 1.96 -34.71 29.56
N GLY A 108 1.48 -33.47 29.27
CA GLY A 108 2.29 -32.32 28.88
C GLY A 108 2.15 -31.94 27.42
N THR A 109 2.99 -31.02 26.96
CA THR A 109 3.00 -30.54 25.57
C THR A 109 3.59 -31.59 24.63
N GLN A 110 2.80 -32.06 23.68
CA GLN A 110 3.24 -32.95 22.60
C GLN A 110 3.25 -32.21 21.27
N TYR A 111 4.22 -32.48 20.41
CA TYR A 111 4.30 -31.89 19.07
C TYR A 111 3.73 -32.88 18.06
N ILE A 112 2.64 -32.45 17.36
CA ILE A 112 2.01 -33.22 16.28
C ILE A 112 2.35 -32.53 14.98
N ASN A 113 2.84 -33.29 13.98
CA ASN A 113 3.06 -32.76 12.65
C ASN A 113 1.74 -32.52 11.96
N THR A 114 1.39 -31.22 11.79
CA THR A 114 0.16 -30.78 11.13
C THR A 114 0.51 -30.29 9.73
N PRO A 115 -0.25 -30.66 8.69
CA PRO A 115 -0.04 -30.12 7.35
C PRO A 115 -0.29 -28.61 7.37
N VAL A 116 0.68 -27.85 6.84
CA VAL A 116 0.56 -26.41 6.64
C VAL A 116 0.19 -26.20 5.17
N GLU A 117 -1.03 -25.75 4.95
CA GLU A 117 -1.55 -25.48 3.62
C GLU A 117 -1.84 -23.98 3.51
N ILE A 118 -1.16 -23.34 2.55
CA ILE A 118 -1.45 -21.94 2.22
C ILE A 118 -2.52 -21.92 1.17
N ASP A 119 -3.62 -21.21 1.43
CA ASP A 119 -4.72 -21.06 0.48
C ASP A 119 -4.35 -20.06 -0.64
N GLU A 120 -3.48 -20.54 -1.56
CA GLU A 120 -3.03 -19.75 -2.71
C GLU A 120 -4.19 -19.31 -3.60
N LYS A 121 -5.25 -20.10 -3.68
CA LYS A 121 -6.41 -19.80 -4.50
C LYS A 121 -7.11 -18.54 -4.00
N THR A 122 -7.48 -18.51 -2.72
CA THR A 122 -8.12 -17.35 -2.10
C THR A 122 -7.22 -16.11 -2.18
N LEU A 123 -5.91 -16.25 -1.94
CA LEU A 123 -4.96 -15.14 -2.03
C LEU A 123 -4.86 -14.58 -3.45
N THR A 124 -4.87 -15.43 -4.47
CA THR A 124 -4.87 -15.02 -5.88
C THR A 124 -6.16 -14.32 -6.26
N GLU A 125 -7.30 -14.82 -5.80
CA GLU A 125 -8.62 -14.22 -6.04
C GLU A 125 -8.72 -12.82 -5.41
N ILE A 126 -8.26 -12.64 -4.17
CA ILE A 126 -8.21 -11.33 -3.48
C ILE A 126 -7.36 -10.32 -4.29
N ALA A 127 -6.15 -10.72 -4.67
CA ALA A 127 -5.25 -9.88 -5.44
C ALA A 127 -5.86 -9.51 -6.80
N GLY A 128 -6.39 -10.48 -7.54
CA GLY A 128 -7.03 -10.27 -8.84
C GLY A 128 -8.25 -9.34 -8.76
N ALA A 129 -9.10 -9.50 -7.75
CA ALA A 129 -10.28 -8.66 -7.55
C ALA A 129 -9.93 -7.18 -7.33
N THR A 130 -8.76 -6.88 -6.76
CA THR A 130 -8.31 -5.52 -6.39
C THR A 130 -7.26 -4.94 -7.34
N ASN A 131 -6.99 -5.58 -8.47
CA ASN A 131 -5.91 -5.22 -9.41
C ASN A 131 -4.51 -5.22 -8.77
N GLY A 132 -4.29 -6.06 -7.78
CA GLY A 132 -3.01 -6.42 -7.21
C GLY A 132 -2.46 -7.71 -7.81
N ASN A 133 -1.37 -8.23 -7.22
CA ASN A 133 -0.75 -9.49 -7.63
C ASN A 133 -0.53 -10.39 -6.41
N TYR A 134 -0.61 -11.70 -6.63
CA TYR A 134 -0.20 -12.71 -5.67
C TYR A 134 1.29 -13.04 -5.84
N PHE A 135 1.99 -13.19 -4.72
CA PHE A 135 3.39 -13.60 -4.67
C PHE A 135 3.57 -14.75 -3.68
N ARG A 136 4.57 -15.58 -3.94
CA ARG A 136 5.00 -16.65 -3.04
C ARG A 136 6.40 -16.36 -2.51
N ALA A 137 6.58 -16.35 -1.19
CA ALA A 137 7.87 -16.18 -0.54
C ALA A 137 8.22 -17.41 0.30
N THR A 138 9.21 -18.17 -0.12
CA THR A 138 9.70 -19.38 0.57
C THR A 138 10.93 -19.11 1.44
N SER A 139 11.50 -17.90 1.35
CA SER A 139 12.68 -17.47 2.12
C SER A 139 12.68 -15.96 2.31
N ASN A 140 13.48 -15.48 3.27
CA ASN A 140 13.63 -14.05 3.53
C ASN A 140 14.22 -13.28 2.32
N SER A 141 15.10 -13.91 1.53
CA SER A 141 15.61 -13.30 0.29
C SER A 141 14.52 -13.12 -0.75
N LYS A 142 13.67 -14.14 -0.95
CA LYS A 142 12.50 -14.06 -1.83
C LYS A 142 11.50 -13.00 -1.37
N LEU A 143 11.24 -12.91 -0.07
CA LEU A 143 10.37 -11.88 0.47
C LEU A 143 10.89 -10.47 0.16
N LYS A 144 12.20 -10.25 0.28
CA LYS A 144 12.82 -8.97 -0.07
C LYS A 144 12.69 -8.65 -1.56
N GLU A 145 12.86 -9.64 -2.44
CA GLU A 145 12.66 -9.48 -3.89
C GLU A 145 11.21 -9.08 -4.20
N VAL A 146 10.23 -9.75 -3.58
CA VAL A 146 8.79 -9.43 -3.73
C VAL A 146 8.49 -7.98 -3.31
N TYR A 147 9.01 -7.51 -2.19
CA TYR A 147 8.82 -6.11 -1.79
C TYR A 147 9.43 -5.12 -2.80
N GLN A 148 10.60 -5.43 -3.36
CA GLN A 148 11.22 -4.60 -4.41
C GLN A 148 10.39 -4.60 -5.69
N GLU A 149 9.77 -5.72 -6.05
CA GLU A 149 8.90 -5.83 -7.21
C GLU A 149 7.62 -5.00 -7.03
N ILE A 150 6.97 -5.09 -5.86
CA ILE A 150 5.80 -4.27 -5.52
C ILE A 150 6.15 -2.78 -5.58
N ASP A 151 7.29 -2.37 -5.03
CA ASP A 151 7.76 -0.99 -5.07
C ASP A 151 7.94 -0.48 -6.51
N LYS A 152 8.53 -1.30 -7.40
CA LYS A 152 8.65 -0.97 -8.83
C LYS A 152 7.29 -0.83 -9.51
N LEU A 153 6.36 -1.77 -9.26
CA LEU A 153 5.02 -1.75 -9.83
C LEU A 153 4.25 -0.49 -9.43
N GLU A 154 4.34 -0.08 -8.17
CA GLU A 154 3.67 1.11 -7.67
C GLU A 154 4.30 2.41 -8.17
N LYS A 155 5.61 2.51 -8.23
CA LYS A 155 6.34 3.65 -8.80
C LYS A 155 6.02 3.85 -10.28
N THR A 156 5.98 2.78 -11.06
CA THR A 156 5.64 2.83 -12.49
C THR A 156 4.22 3.37 -12.70
N LYS A 157 3.25 2.90 -11.91
CA LYS A 157 1.85 3.36 -12.00
C LYS A 157 1.69 4.83 -11.59
N LEU A 158 2.49 5.34 -10.67
CA LEU A 158 2.46 6.75 -10.27
C LEU A 158 3.04 7.65 -11.37
N ASN A 159 4.14 7.26 -12.00
CA ASN A 159 4.79 8.02 -13.06
C ASN A 159 3.90 8.20 -14.30
N VAL A 160 3.12 7.19 -14.69
CA VAL A 160 2.19 7.29 -15.82
C VAL A 160 1.06 8.32 -15.57
N LYS A 161 0.68 8.59 -14.32
CA LYS A 161 -0.32 9.61 -13.99
C LYS A 161 0.25 11.04 -13.92
N GLU A 162 1.55 11.21 -13.74
CA GLU A 162 2.17 12.54 -13.68
C GLU A 162 2.42 13.16 -15.06
N PHE A 163 2.45 12.37 -16.14
CA PHE A 163 2.67 12.87 -17.50
C PHE A 163 1.46 13.55 -18.15
N SER A 164 0.29 13.63 -17.52
CA SER A 164 -0.85 14.32 -18.05
C SER A 164 -1.19 15.59 -17.28
N LYS A 165 -0.83 16.72 -17.86
CA LYS A 165 -1.22 18.11 -17.62
C LYS A 165 -0.29 18.96 -16.74
N ARG A 166 0.89 19.28 -17.27
CA ARG A 166 1.39 20.65 -17.14
C ARG A 166 0.87 21.44 -18.35
N GLU A 167 -0.26 22.07 -18.23
CA GLU A 167 -0.63 23.14 -19.14
C GLU A 167 0.28 24.31 -18.80
N GLU A 168 1.21 24.57 -19.68
CA GLU A 168 2.15 25.69 -19.56
C GLU A 168 1.38 26.99 -19.81
N ALA A 169 0.86 27.61 -18.75
CA ALA A 169 0.08 28.84 -18.84
C ALA A 169 0.93 30.09 -19.14
N TYR A 170 2.25 29.92 -19.31
CA TYR A 170 3.15 31.05 -19.56
C TYR A 170 3.00 31.65 -20.96
N GLN A 171 2.46 30.93 -21.94
CA GLN A 171 2.32 31.40 -23.31
C GLN A 171 1.49 32.68 -23.40
N ILE A 172 0.39 32.77 -22.64
CA ILE A 172 -0.46 33.98 -22.62
C ILE A 172 0.29 35.17 -22.06
N LEU A 173 1.03 34.98 -20.97
CA LEU A 173 1.84 36.04 -20.35
C LEU A 173 3.00 36.47 -21.26
N ALA A 174 3.63 35.53 -21.99
CA ALA A 174 4.70 35.82 -22.95
C ALA A 174 4.19 36.66 -24.12
N TRP A 175 3.01 36.38 -24.65
CA TRP A 175 2.40 37.18 -25.70
C TRP A 175 2.04 38.60 -25.23
N ILE A 176 1.50 38.77 -24.02
CA ILE A 176 1.21 40.08 -23.44
C ILE A 176 2.50 40.89 -23.28
N ALA A 177 3.56 40.30 -22.73
CA ALA A 177 4.86 40.95 -22.60
C ALA A 177 5.45 41.37 -23.95
N PHE A 178 5.36 40.50 -24.96
CA PHE A 178 5.81 40.81 -26.33
C PHE A 178 5.07 42.02 -26.93
N PHE A 179 3.74 42.04 -26.81
CA PHE A 179 2.95 43.17 -27.29
C PHE A 179 3.23 44.50 -26.55
N CYS A 180 3.48 44.43 -25.23
CA CYS A 180 3.87 45.62 -24.47
C CYS A 180 5.22 46.21 -24.93
N ILE A 181 6.23 45.35 -25.17
CA ILE A 181 7.51 45.77 -25.69
C ILE A 181 7.39 46.39 -27.09
N LEU A 182 6.60 45.78 -27.95
CA LEU A 182 6.35 46.25 -29.30
C LEU A 182 5.64 47.61 -29.30
N LEU A 183 4.68 47.82 -28.44
CA LEU A 183 3.97 49.06 -28.21
C LEU A 183 4.93 50.17 -27.72
N GLU A 184 5.79 49.85 -26.77
CA GLU A 184 6.82 50.80 -26.26
C GLU A 184 7.73 51.27 -27.37
N ILE A 185 8.25 50.37 -28.23
CA ILE A 185 9.12 50.71 -29.37
C ILE A 185 8.36 51.61 -30.36
N LEU A 186 7.10 51.32 -30.66
CA LEU A 186 6.28 52.14 -31.58
C LEU A 186 6.03 53.54 -31.01
N LEU A 187 5.65 53.65 -29.75
CA LEU A 187 5.42 54.92 -29.07
C LEU A 187 6.70 55.77 -29.03
N ARG A 188 7.82 55.17 -28.67
CA ARG A 188 9.11 55.82 -28.61
C ARG A 188 9.59 56.35 -29.96
N ASN A 189 9.31 55.62 -31.06
CA ASN A 189 9.77 55.96 -32.39
C ASN A 189 8.80 56.88 -33.16
N SER A 190 7.51 56.87 -32.80
CA SER A 190 6.46 57.61 -33.51
C SER A 190 6.06 58.92 -32.79
N VAL A 191 5.84 58.87 -31.46
CA VAL A 191 5.24 59.99 -30.69
C VAL A 191 6.29 60.78 -29.93
N LEU A 192 7.26 60.10 -29.27
CA LEU A 192 8.26 60.76 -28.45
C LEU A 192 9.47 61.35 -29.25
N LYS A 193 9.57 61.06 -30.53
CA LYS A 193 10.63 61.66 -31.40
C LYS A 193 10.27 63.06 -31.89
N LYS A 194 9.09 63.59 -31.56
CA LYS A 194 8.59 64.93 -31.96
C LYS A 194 8.58 65.95 -30.85
N ILE A 195 9.27 65.70 -29.72
CA ILE A 195 9.47 66.72 -28.68
C ILE A 195 10.93 67.13 -28.73
N PRO A 196 11.25 68.38 -29.17
CA PRO A 196 12.60 68.87 -29.14
C PRO A 196 13.10 69.13 -27.74
#